data_89b509cb530d90c3a1b910eee711de7a
#
_entry.id   89b509cb530d90c3a1b910eee711de7a
#
_cell.length_a   1.000
_cell.length_b   1.000
_cell.length_c   1.000
_cell.angle_alpha   90.00
_cell.angle_beta   90.00
_cell.angle_gamma   90.00
#
_symmetry.space_group_name_H-M   'P 1'
#
loop_
_entity.id
_entity.type
_entity.pdbx_description
1 polymer ?
#
loop_
_entity_poly.entity_id
_entity_poly.type
_entity_poly.pdbx_seq_one_letter_code
_entity_poly.pdbx_strand_id
1 'polypeptide(L)'
;LLMGNPHATEAEMLQALRTACADFVLSLPDGIDTNLNEQGGGLSEGQAQRIAIARALLRPGHILLLDEATSALDPETERQLIKNLRRDCTGKTFIFITHHPAVAEACEATIQL
;
A
#
# COMPACT_ATOMS: atom_id res chain seq x y z
N LEU A 1 -7.31 -13.55 -4.44
CA LEU A 1 -7.33 -12.18 -3.96
C LEU A 1 -7.58 -11.21 -5.11
N LEU A 2 -8.70 -10.48 -5.05
CA LEU A 2 -8.98 -9.43 -6.02
C LEU A 2 -8.27 -8.15 -5.61
N MET A 3 -7.38 -7.68 -6.45
CA MET A 3 -6.46 -6.59 -6.14
C MET A 3 -6.80 -5.29 -6.88
N GLY A 4 -8.04 -4.91 -6.95
CA GLY A 4 -8.44 -3.62 -7.54
C GLY A 4 -8.44 -3.54 -9.06
N ASN A 5 -7.78 -4.45 -9.74
CA ASN A 5 -7.76 -4.54 -11.20
C ASN A 5 -7.93 -6.00 -11.60
N PRO A 6 -9.10 -6.37 -12.17
CA PRO A 6 -9.34 -7.76 -12.55
C PRO A 6 -8.44 -8.25 -13.69
N HIS A 7 -7.79 -7.35 -14.38
CA HIS A 7 -6.87 -7.68 -15.47
C HIS A 7 -5.40 -7.74 -15.03
N ALA A 8 -5.12 -7.51 -13.75
CA ALA A 8 -3.75 -7.56 -13.25
C ALA A 8 -3.21 -8.98 -13.30
N THR A 9 -1.98 -9.12 -13.78
CA THR A 9 -1.28 -10.40 -13.78
C THR A 9 -0.81 -10.76 -12.38
N GLU A 10 -0.49 -12.04 -12.18
CA GLU A 10 0.09 -12.47 -10.90
C GLU A 10 1.39 -11.73 -10.59
N ALA A 11 2.24 -11.51 -11.60
CA ALA A 11 3.48 -10.76 -11.44
C ALA A 11 3.23 -9.33 -10.97
N GLU A 12 2.21 -8.67 -11.53
CA GLU A 12 1.83 -7.32 -11.13
C GLU A 12 1.31 -7.29 -9.69
N MET A 13 0.51 -8.29 -9.31
CA MET A 13 0.01 -8.41 -7.93
C MET A 13 1.16 -8.60 -6.94
N LEU A 14 2.12 -9.46 -7.26
CA LEU A 14 3.28 -9.70 -6.41
C LEU A 14 4.13 -8.43 -6.26
N GLN A 15 4.32 -7.69 -7.34
CA GLN A 15 5.08 -6.43 -7.29
C GLN A 15 4.36 -5.39 -6.43
N ALA A 16 3.04 -5.28 -6.56
CA ALA A 16 2.25 -4.35 -5.77
C ALA A 16 2.33 -4.68 -4.27
N LEU A 17 2.26 -5.97 -3.92
CA LEU A 17 2.39 -6.41 -2.53
C LEU A 17 3.77 -6.06 -1.96
N ARG A 18 4.83 -6.26 -2.72
CA ARG A 18 6.18 -5.92 -2.27
C ARG A 18 6.36 -4.42 -2.09
N THR A 19 5.89 -3.64 -3.05
CA THR A 19 5.97 -2.18 -2.99
C THR A 19 5.23 -1.64 -1.76
N ALA A 20 4.07 -2.21 -1.46
CA ALA A 20 3.26 -1.78 -0.32
C ALA A 20 3.71 -2.38 1.02
N CYS A 21 4.84 -3.10 1.06
CA CYS A 21 5.31 -3.82 2.24
C CYS A 21 4.28 -4.85 2.74
N ALA A 22 3.53 -5.42 1.81
CA ALA A 22 2.45 -6.38 2.10
C ALA A 22 2.80 -7.81 1.69
N ASP A 23 4.07 -8.10 1.49
CA ASP A 23 4.54 -9.43 1.10
C ASP A 23 4.29 -10.51 2.15
N PHE A 24 3.93 -10.14 3.39
CA PHE A 24 3.47 -11.10 4.40
C PHE A 24 2.26 -11.92 3.93
N VAL A 25 1.47 -11.41 2.98
CA VAL A 25 0.34 -12.13 2.39
C VAL A 25 0.79 -13.46 1.78
N LEU A 26 2.00 -13.49 1.25
CA LEU A 26 2.57 -14.69 0.63
C LEU A 26 2.85 -15.80 1.65
N SER A 27 2.91 -15.45 2.93
CA SER A 27 3.11 -16.40 4.03
C SER A 27 1.79 -16.99 4.55
N LEU A 28 0.65 -16.46 4.10
CA LEU A 28 -0.66 -16.98 4.50
C LEU A 28 -0.95 -18.28 3.74
N PRO A 29 -1.83 -19.15 4.30
CA PRO A 29 -2.09 -20.46 3.71
C PRO A 29 -2.45 -20.46 2.23
N ASP A 30 -3.23 -19.46 1.80
CA ASP A 30 -3.65 -19.33 0.40
C ASP A 30 -2.80 -18.31 -0.38
N GLY A 31 -1.80 -17.70 0.24
CA GLY A 31 -0.95 -16.70 -0.38
C GLY A 31 -1.76 -15.58 -1.02
N ILE A 32 -1.49 -15.32 -2.30
CA ILE A 32 -2.15 -14.27 -3.07
C ILE A 32 -3.66 -14.51 -3.24
N ASP A 33 -4.11 -15.73 -3.10
CA ASP A 33 -5.52 -16.11 -3.22
C ASP A 33 -6.28 -16.04 -1.90
N THR A 34 -5.65 -15.57 -0.84
CA THR A 34 -6.26 -15.46 0.47
C THR A 34 -7.53 -14.59 0.43
N ASN A 35 -8.62 -15.10 1.00
CA ASN A 35 -9.86 -14.35 1.13
C ASN A 35 -9.79 -13.48 2.38
N LEU A 36 -9.48 -12.20 2.20
CA LEU A 36 -9.29 -11.26 3.30
C LEU A 36 -10.58 -10.94 4.05
N ASN A 37 -11.73 -11.06 3.39
CA ASN A 37 -13.02 -10.82 4.06
C ASN A 37 -13.31 -11.88 5.11
N GLU A 38 -12.93 -13.11 4.85
CA GLU A 38 -13.10 -14.20 5.80
C GLU A 38 -12.05 -14.18 6.91
N GLN A 39 -10.88 -13.64 6.61
CA GLN A 39 -9.75 -13.61 7.52
C GLN A 39 -9.47 -12.24 8.12
N GLY A 40 -10.36 -11.28 7.92
CA GLY A 40 -10.16 -9.91 8.37
C GLY A 40 -9.86 -9.78 9.85
N GLY A 41 -10.43 -10.66 10.68
CA GLY A 41 -10.18 -10.65 12.11
C GLY A 41 -8.78 -11.14 12.52
N GLY A 42 -8.04 -11.75 11.60
CA GLY A 42 -6.68 -12.23 11.83
C GLY A 42 -5.59 -11.24 11.43
N LEU A 43 -5.96 -10.08 10.87
CA LEU A 43 -5.00 -9.09 10.41
C LEU A 43 -4.94 -7.89 11.35
N SER A 44 -3.73 -7.35 11.57
CA SER A 44 -3.58 -6.09 12.26
C SER A 44 -4.08 -4.95 11.35
N GLU A 45 -4.37 -3.80 11.95
CA GLU A 45 -4.77 -2.61 11.18
C GLU A 45 -3.68 -2.19 10.18
N GLY A 46 -2.41 -2.21 10.62
CA GLY A 46 -1.29 -1.88 9.74
C GLY A 46 -1.15 -2.84 8.57
N GLN A 47 -1.39 -4.13 8.80
CA GLN A 47 -1.38 -5.13 7.73
C GLN A 47 -2.52 -4.87 6.74
N ALA A 48 -3.71 -4.57 7.23
CA ALA A 48 -4.85 -4.24 6.38
C ALA A 48 -4.59 -2.97 5.55
N GLN A 49 -3.97 -1.97 6.15
CA GLN A 49 -3.61 -0.74 5.43
C GLN A 49 -2.63 -1.01 4.29
N ARG A 50 -1.61 -1.83 4.54
CA ARG A 50 -0.63 -2.17 3.50
C ARG A 50 -1.26 -2.93 2.34
N ILE A 51 -2.18 -3.84 2.63
CA ILE A 51 -2.93 -4.55 1.58
C ILE A 51 -3.80 -3.58 0.78
N ALA A 52 -4.46 -2.63 1.45
CA ALA A 52 -5.27 -1.63 0.77
C ALA A 52 -4.43 -0.76 -0.17
N ILE A 53 -3.21 -0.42 0.22
CA ILE A 53 -2.28 0.31 -0.65
C ILE A 53 -1.91 -0.53 -1.87
N ALA A 54 -1.61 -1.82 -1.68
CA ALA A 54 -1.31 -2.71 -2.79
C ALA A 54 -2.45 -2.75 -3.81
N ARG A 55 -3.69 -2.85 -3.33
CA ARG A 55 -4.87 -2.81 -4.20
C ARG A 55 -4.96 -1.50 -4.98
N ALA A 56 -4.70 -0.39 -4.31
CA ALA A 56 -4.75 0.92 -4.95
C ALA A 56 -3.70 1.05 -6.05
N LEU A 57 -2.52 0.46 -5.87
CA LEU A 57 -1.45 0.50 -6.87
C LEU A 57 -1.83 -0.23 -8.15
N LEU A 58 -2.73 -1.20 -8.07
CA LEU A 58 -3.16 -1.98 -9.24
C LEU A 58 -4.31 -1.34 -9.99
N ARG A 59 -4.95 -0.30 -9.43
CA ARG A 59 -6.03 0.40 -10.11
C ARG A 59 -5.46 1.22 -11.27
N PRO A 60 -6.19 1.32 -12.39
CA PRO A 60 -5.78 2.20 -13.48
C PRO A 60 -5.80 3.67 -13.02
N GLY A 61 -4.92 4.47 -13.61
CA GLY A 61 -4.81 5.89 -13.28
C GLY A 61 -3.41 6.27 -12.83
N HIS A 62 -3.17 7.58 -12.76
CA HIS A 62 -1.87 8.13 -12.42
C HIS A 62 -1.84 8.85 -11.08
N ILE A 63 -3.00 9.09 -10.47
CA ILE A 63 -3.11 9.80 -9.20
C ILE A 63 -3.72 8.89 -8.16
N LEU A 64 -3.04 8.77 -7.02
CA LEU A 64 -3.47 7.96 -5.89
C LEU A 64 -3.63 8.85 -4.67
N LEU A 65 -4.82 8.84 -4.08
CA LEU A 65 -5.11 9.54 -2.83
C LEU A 65 -5.01 8.56 -1.68
N LEU A 66 -4.10 8.83 -0.75
CA LEU A 66 -3.86 7.99 0.42
C LEU A 66 -4.24 8.78 1.68
N ASP A 67 -5.50 8.62 2.10
CA ASP A 67 -6.06 9.32 3.24
C ASP A 67 -5.85 8.50 4.51
N GLU A 68 -4.90 8.94 5.35
CA GLU A 68 -4.54 8.26 6.59
C GLU A 68 -4.16 6.78 6.37
N ALA A 69 -3.63 6.47 5.18
CA ALA A 69 -3.38 5.07 4.78
C ALA A 69 -2.20 4.42 5.51
N THR A 70 -1.40 5.21 6.22
CA THR A 70 -0.23 4.72 6.97
C THR A 70 -0.36 4.96 8.48
N SER A 71 -1.54 5.32 8.95
CA SER A 71 -1.75 5.73 10.35
C SER A 71 -1.41 4.63 11.37
N ALA A 72 -1.55 3.37 10.99
CA ALA A 72 -1.28 2.23 11.87
C ALA A 72 0.11 1.62 11.65
N LEU A 73 0.94 2.22 10.81
CA LEU A 73 2.30 1.72 10.56
C LEU A 73 3.29 2.32 11.53
N ASP A 74 4.29 1.51 11.95
CA ASP A 74 5.42 2.03 12.69
C ASP A 74 6.28 2.93 11.76
N PRO A 75 7.07 3.84 12.34
CA PRO A 75 7.85 4.80 11.53
C PRO A 75 8.79 4.15 10.52
N GLU A 76 9.39 3.02 10.87
CA GLU A 76 10.31 2.33 9.99
C GLU A 76 9.60 1.73 8.77
N THR A 77 8.47 1.07 9.00
CA THR A 77 7.65 0.49 7.92
C THR A 77 7.11 1.59 7.02
N GLU A 78 6.65 2.69 7.61
CA GLU A 78 6.14 3.84 6.87
C GLU A 78 7.21 4.44 5.95
N ARG A 79 8.42 4.65 6.46
CA ARG A 79 9.53 5.15 5.65
C ARG A 79 9.88 4.19 4.50
N GLN A 80 9.90 2.90 4.78
CA GLN A 80 10.20 1.89 3.77
C GLN A 80 9.13 1.89 2.67
N LEU A 81 7.87 1.99 3.07
CA LEU A 81 6.75 2.06 2.14
C LEU A 81 6.87 3.26 1.20
N ILE A 82 7.10 4.44 1.74
CA ILE A 82 7.24 5.66 0.95
C ILE A 82 8.43 5.55 0.00
N LYS A 83 9.54 5.02 0.47
CA LYS A 83 10.72 4.81 -0.35
C LYS A 83 10.42 3.86 -1.52
N ASN A 84 9.68 2.77 -1.25
CA ASN A 84 9.28 1.82 -2.29
C ASN A 84 8.37 2.48 -3.33
N LEU A 85 7.40 3.30 -2.88
CA LEU A 85 6.50 4.01 -3.79
C LEU A 85 7.27 4.94 -4.72
N ARG A 86 8.26 5.65 -4.22
CA ARG A 86 9.08 6.56 -5.03
C ARG A 86 9.95 5.79 -6.02
N ARG A 87 10.47 4.65 -5.63
CA ARG A 87 11.34 3.83 -6.47
C ARG A 87 10.57 3.09 -7.57
N ASP A 88 9.42 2.49 -7.19
CA ASP A 88 8.74 1.53 -8.07
C ASP A 88 7.58 2.13 -8.86
N CYS A 89 7.13 3.32 -8.51
CA CYS A 89 5.93 3.94 -9.09
C CYS A 89 6.23 5.34 -9.64
N THR A 90 7.26 5.47 -10.45
CA THR A 90 7.75 6.77 -10.94
C THR A 90 6.76 7.50 -11.84
N GLY A 91 5.83 6.80 -12.47
CA GLY A 91 4.83 7.43 -13.34
C GLY A 91 3.55 7.86 -12.64
N LYS A 92 3.50 7.74 -11.31
CA LYS A 92 2.28 8.04 -10.54
C LYS A 92 2.49 9.22 -9.60
N THR A 93 1.40 9.92 -9.33
CA THR A 93 1.36 11.01 -8.35
C THR A 93 0.64 10.51 -7.10
N PHE A 94 1.26 10.68 -5.95
CA PHE A 94 0.68 10.29 -4.67
C PHE A 94 0.32 11.52 -3.86
N ILE A 95 -0.91 11.55 -3.37
CA ILE A 95 -1.39 12.61 -2.46
C ILE A 95 -1.64 11.94 -1.12
N PHE A 96 -0.87 12.34 -0.11
CA PHE A 96 -1.01 11.82 1.25
C PHE A 96 -1.75 12.82 2.12
N ILE A 97 -2.80 12.35 2.79
CA ILE A 97 -3.45 13.10 3.87
C ILE A 97 -3.02 12.41 5.15
N THR A 98 -2.24 13.11 5.99
CA THR A 98 -1.60 12.47 7.12
C THR A 98 -1.29 13.48 8.23
N HIS A 99 -1.18 12.96 9.46
CA HIS A 99 -0.66 13.67 10.61
C HIS A 99 0.77 13.23 10.95
N HIS A 100 1.37 12.33 10.17
CA HIS A 100 2.71 11.81 10.43
C HIS A 100 3.77 12.71 9.80
N PRO A 101 4.65 13.37 10.60
CA PRO A 101 5.68 14.25 10.05
C PRO A 101 6.64 13.54 9.09
N ALA A 102 6.91 12.25 9.32
CA ALA A 102 7.81 11.49 8.46
C ALA A 102 7.31 11.40 7.03
N VAL A 103 5.99 11.33 6.83
CA VAL A 103 5.39 11.32 5.49
C VAL A 103 5.60 12.67 4.81
N ALA A 104 5.34 13.76 5.53
CA ALA A 104 5.52 15.11 5.01
C ALA A 104 6.96 15.37 4.59
N GLU A 105 7.92 14.92 5.39
CA GLU A 105 9.35 15.08 5.08
C GLU A 105 9.76 14.30 3.83
N ALA A 106 9.12 13.18 3.56
CA ALA A 106 9.43 12.34 2.41
C ALA A 106 8.77 12.82 1.11
N CYS A 107 7.82 13.74 1.19
CA CYS A 107 7.12 14.28 0.03
C CYS A 107 7.87 15.43 -0.61
N GLU A 108 7.68 15.59 -1.93
CA GLU A 108 8.31 16.69 -2.68
C GLU A 108 7.68 18.05 -2.35
N ALA A 109 6.39 18.05 -1.98
CA ALA A 109 5.66 19.25 -1.62
C ALA A 109 4.68 18.95 -0.51
N THR A 110 4.51 19.91 0.42
CA THR A 110 3.61 19.76 1.56
C THR A 110 2.71 20.99 1.66
N ILE A 111 1.41 20.74 1.86
CA ILE A 111 0.43 21.79 2.15
C ILE A 111 -0.08 21.53 3.57
N GLN A 112 0.08 22.51 4.43
CA GLN A 112 -0.41 22.43 5.79
C GLN A 112 -1.68 23.24 5.92
N LEU A 113 -2.73 22.56 6.35
CA LEU A 113 -4.06 23.17 6.50
C LEU A 113 -4.31 23.65 7.93
#